data_d72751e3d88777881fe4fed9d1098586
#
_entry.id   d72751e3d88777881fe4fed9d1098586
#
_cell.length_a   1.000
_cell.length_b   1.000
_cell.length_c   1.000
_cell.angle_alpha   90.00
_cell.angle_beta   90.00
_cell.angle_gamma   90.00
#
_symmetry.space_group_name_H-M   'P 1'
#
loop_
_entity.id
_entity.type
_entity.pdbx_description
1 polymer ?
#
loop_
_entity_poly.entity_id
_entity_poly.type
_entity_poly.pdbx_seq_one_letter_code
_entity_poly.pdbx_strand_id
1 'polypeptide(L)'
;ELTVHLSQLEKLAAPTTFTKMTLWTLGQNESFFTQPQSNPIAGILRREMDITPAQGRKIIAQRETIQRLCNNIKSCLQLIAELKALCARKQTVFHERMTKCQEILTTEQVAKLLIWIDDHGAVLEKVCPGWGSERIQSGKQGRGGSSSDGEKKTDGGGADS
;
A
#
# COMPACT_ATOMS: atom_id res chain seq x y z
N GLU A 1 -14.47 -1.83 -1.43
CA GLU A 1 -13.44 -0.75 -1.62
C GLU A 1 -12.03 -1.26 -1.37
N LEU A 2 -11.72 -1.86 -0.20
CA LEU A 2 -10.36 -2.33 0.14
C LEU A 2 -9.77 -3.28 -0.91
N THR A 3 -10.56 -4.22 -1.42
CA THR A 3 -10.11 -5.18 -2.46
C THR A 3 -9.72 -4.48 -3.76
N VAL A 4 -10.41 -3.40 -4.11
CA VAL A 4 -10.10 -2.58 -5.30
C VAL A 4 -8.76 -1.87 -5.09
N HIS A 5 -8.55 -1.25 -3.93
CA HIS A 5 -7.30 -0.57 -3.62
C HIS A 5 -6.11 -1.52 -3.57
N LEU A 6 -6.29 -2.71 -2.99
CA LEU A 6 -5.23 -3.75 -2.99
C LEU A 6 -4.91 -4.23 -4.40
N SER A 7 -5.90 -4.34 -5.29
CA SER A 7 -5.66 -4.70 -6.68
C SER A 7 -4.97 -3.58 -7.48
N GLN A 8 -5.25 -2.33 -7.16
CA GLN A 8 -4.53 -1.19 -7.72
C GLN A 8 -3.08 -1.17 -7.23
N LEU A 9 -2.86 -1.39 -5.93
CA LEU A 9 -1.53 -1.47 -5.34
C LEU A 9 -0.69 -2.59 -5.97
N GLU A 10 -1.29 -3.77 -6.19
CA GLU A 10 -0.64 -4.88 -6.88
C GLU A 10 -0.20 -4.51 -8.30
N LYS A 11 -1.08 -3.83 -9.05
CA LYS A 11 -0.74 -3.35 -10.40
C LYS A 11 0.40 -2.34 -10.40
N LEU A 12 0.43 -1.43 -9.41
CA LEU A 12 1.51 -0.45 -9.27
C LEU A 12 2.82 -1.10 -8.82
N ALA A 13 2.77 -2.09 -7.94
CA ALA A 13 3.95 -2.83 -7.47
C ALA A 13 4.48 -3.82 -8.51
N ALA A 14 3.64 -4.29 -9.45
CA ALA A 14 4.03 -5.24 -10.46
C ALA A 14 5.03 -4.62 -11.45
N PRO A 15 6.21 -5.23 -11.65
CA PRO A 15 7.17 -4.72 -12.61
C PRO A 15 6.64 -4.85 -14.04
N THR A 16 6.88 -3.83 -14.85
CA THR A 16 6.56 -3.85 -16.29
C THR A 16 7.35 -4.93 -17.01
N THR A 17 6.93 -5.30 -18.22
CA THR A 17 7.68 -6.28 -19.05
C THR A 17 9.11 -5.81 -19.27
N PHE A 18 9.31 -4.51 -19.52
CA PHE A 18 10.63 -3.91 -19.66
C PHE A 18 11.46 -4.10 -18.39
N THR A 19 10.91 -3.76 -17.22
CA THR A 19 11.60 -3.94 -15.93
C THR A 19 11.95 -5.40 -15.67
N LYS A 20 11.01 -6.33 -15.93
CA LYS A 20 11.26 -7.78 -15.79
C LYS A 20 12.42 -8.24 -16.66
N MET A 21 12.42 -7.84 -17.93
CA MET A 21 13.47 -8.22 -18.85
C MET A 21 14.83 -7.62 -18.46
N THR A 22 14.86 -6.36 -18.06
CA THR A 22 16.07 -5.68 -17.60
C THR A 22 16.64 -6.36 -16.34
N LEU A 23 15.82 -6.57 -15.31
CA LEU A 23 16.26 -7.23 -14.09
C LEU A 23 16.72 -8.66 -14.33
N TRP A 24 16.03 -9.39 -15.21
CA TRP A 24 16.42 -10.73 -15.60
C TRP A 24 17.80 -10.72 -16.30
N THR A 25 18.00 -9.85 -17.29
CA THR A 25 19.27 -9.73 -18.02
C THR A 25 20.43 -9.35 -17.10
N LEU A 26 20.22 -8.35 -16.25
CA LEU A 26 21.24 -7.88 -15.32
C LEU A 26 21.56 -8.89 -14.21
N GLY A 27 20.63 -9.77 -13.88
CA GLY A 27 20.81 -10.84 -12.89
C GLY A 27 21.56 -12.07 -13.41
N GLN A 28 21.90 -12.11 -14.72
CA GLN A 28 22.59 -13.25 -15.30
C GLN A 28 24.06 -13.37 -14.81
N ASN A 29 24.63 -14.56 -14.94
CA ASN A 29 26.00 -14.85 -14.58
C ASN A 29 27.01 -14.36 -15.63
N GLU A 30 28.30 -14.48 -15.33
CA GLU A 30 29.37 -14.06 -16.22
C GLU A 30 29.35 -14.81 -17.56
N SER A 31 29.04 -16.11 -17.56
CA SER A 31 28.98 -16.91 -18.79
C SER A 31 27.93 -16.40 -19.78
N PHE A 32 26.86 -15.80 -19.32
CA PHE A 32 25.84 -15.16 -20.15
C PHE A 32 26.43 -14.03 -21.01
N PHE A 33 27.35 -13.25 -20.46
CA PHE A 33 27.97 -12.12 -21.15
C PHE A 33 29.25 -12.50 -21.89
N THR A 34 29.96 -13.54 -21.47
CA THR A 34 31.25 -13.96 -22.05
C THR A 34 31.11 -15.09 -23.07
N GLN A 35 30.11 -15.96 -22.90
CA GLN A 35 29.88 -17.13 -23.75
C GLN A 35 28.49 -17.10 -24.40
N PRO A 36 28.24 -16.20 -25.38
CA PRO A 36 26.91 -15.99 -25.96
C PRO A 36 26.38 -17.24 -26.70
N GLN A 37 27.21 -18.19 -27.00
CA GLN A 37 26.82 -19.45 -27.69
C GLN A 37 26.10 -20.44 -26.76
N SER A 38 26.28 -20.28 -25.43
CA SER A 38 25.62 -21.15 -24.44
C SER A 38 24.14 -20.80 -24.21
N ASN A 39 23.70 -19.61 -24.63
CA ASN A 39 22.32 -19.17 -24.49
C ASN A 39 21.90 -18.33 -25.72
N PRO A 40 20.85 -18.77 -26.46
CA PRO A 40 20.40 -18.06 -27.66
C PRO A 40 20.03 -16.59 -27.39
N ILE A 41 19.41 -16.31 -26.23
CA ILE A 41 19.01 -14.95 -25.83
C ILE A 41 20.24 -14.07 -25.57
N ALA A 42 21.29 -14.62 -24.96
CA ALA A 42 22.54 -13.91 -24.75
C ALA A 42 23.18 -13.49 -26.08
N GLY A 43 23.17 -14.39 -27.06
CA GLY A 43 23.66 -14.12 -28.41
C GLY A 43 22.88 -13.00 -29.11
N ILE A 44 21.55 -13.01 -29.00
CA ILE A 44 20.70 -11.96 -29.57
C ILE A 44 20.97 -10.61 -28.86
N LEU A 45 20.92 -10.58 -27.53
CA LEU A 45 21.12 -9.34 -26.78
C LEU A 45 22.50 -8.73 -27.03
N ARG A 46 23.55 -9.56 -27.10
CA ARG A 46 24.88 -9.06 -27.40
C ARG A 46 24.97 -8.44 -28.79
N ARG A 47 24.34 -9.04 -29.78
CA ARG A 47 24.33 -8.55 -31.15
C ARG A 47 23.51 -7.27 -31.31
N GLU A 48 22.33 -7.21 -30.68
CA GLU A 48 21.41 -6.08 -30.80
C GLU A 48 21.83 -4.89 -29.91
N MET A 49 22.47 -5.16 -28.78
CA MET A 49 22.87 -4.11 -27.81
C MET A 49 24.34 -3.74 -27.85
N ASP A 50 25.16 -4.46 -28.62
CA ASP A 50 26.60 -4.22 -28.75
C ASP A 50 27.34 -4.13 -27.40
N ILE A 51 26.96 -4.98 -26.42
CA ILE A 51 27.54 -4.96 -25.08
C ILE A 51 29.01 -5.36 -25.15
N THR A 52 29.87 -4.42 -24.78
CA THR A 52 31.31 -4.66 -24.70
C THR A 52 31.69 -5.51 -23.47
N PRO A 53 32.80 -6.24 -23.50
CA PRO A 53 33.27 -7.00 -22.33
C PRO A 53 33.47 -6.16 -21.07
N ALA A 54 33.87 -4.89 -21.23
CA ALA A 54 34.01 -3.96 -20.10
C ALA A 54 32.67 -3.60 -19.46
N GLN A 55 31.63 -3.39 -20.26
CA GLN A 55 30.26 -3.19 -19.79
C GLN A 55 29.71 -4.44 -19.10
N GLY A 56 29.96 -5.62 -19.67
CA GLY A 56 29.57 -6.90 -19.04
C GLY A 56 30.13 -7.05 -17.63
N ARG A 57 31.42 -6.77 -17.43
CA ARG A 57 32.04 -6.80 -16.07
C ARG A 57 31.38 -5.83 -15.10
N LYS A 58 31.05 -4.60 -15.53
CA LYS A 58 30.33 -3.61 -14.70
C LYS A 58 28.92 -4.08 -14.33
N ILE A 59 28.24 -4.73 -15.24
CA ILE A 59 26.90 -5.33 -15.00
C ILE A 59 27.03 -6.43 -13.94
N ILE A 60 27.99 -7.35 -14.10
CA ILE A 60 28.24 -8.44 -13.16
C ILE A 60 28.51 -7.93 -11.75
N ALA A 61 29.27 -6.84 -11.62
CA ALA A 61 29.55 -6.21 -10.32
C ALA A 61 28.29 -5.71 -9.59
N GLN A 62 27.20 -5.44 -10.30
CA GLN A 62 25.90 -5.01 -9.71
C GLN A 62 24.96 -6.17 -9.38
N ARG A 63 25.34 -7.41 -9.68
CA ARG A 63 24.47 -8.59 -9.60
C ARG A 63 23.80 -8.77 -8.24
N GLU A 64 24.53 -8.64 -7.14
CA GLU A 64 23.99 -8.82 -5.80
C GLU A 64 22.90 -7.77 -5.47
N THR A 65 23.15 -6.53 -5.87
CA THR A 65 22.17 -5.44 -5.69
C THR A 65 20.92 -5.71 -6.50
N ILE A 66 21.06 -6.18 -7.73
CA ILE A 66 19.95 -6.52 -8.62
C ILE A 66 19.17 -7.71 -8.07
N GLN A 67 19.84 -8.75 -7.57
CA GLN A 67 19.18 -9.89 -6.93
C GLN A 67 18.38 -9.47 -5.69
N ARG A 68 18.94 -8.62 -4.83
CA ARG A 68 18.21 -8.06 -3.68
C ARG A 68 16.98 -7.31 -4.12
N LEU A 69 17.08 -6.46 -5.14
CA LEU A 69 15.94 -5.74 -5.71
C LEU A 69 14.84 -6.70 -6.22
N CYS A 70 15.24 -7.72 -6.98
CA CYS A 70 14.31 -8.74 -7.47
C CYS A 70 13.58 -9.45 -6.32
N ASN A 71 14.32 -9.82 -5.27
CA ASN A 71 13.74 -10.49 -4.11
C ASN A 71 12.79 -9.55 -3.35
N ASN A 72 13.13 -8.29 -3.18
CA ASN A 72 12.26 -7.29 -2.54
C ASN A 72 10.94 -7.11 -3.31
N ILE A 73 11.00 -7.03 -4.65
CA ILE A 73 9.80 -6.93 -5.49
C ILE A 73 8.92 -8.18 -5.32
N LYS A 74 9.53 -9.39 -5.35
CA LYS A 74 8.79 -10.65 -5.13
C LYS A 74 8.14 -10.69 -3.77
N SER A 75 8.86 -10.35 -2.70
CA SER A 75 8.33 -10.30 -1.34
C SER A 75 7.19 -9.29 -1.20
N CYS A 76 7.31 -8.13 -1.81
CA CYS A 76 6.24 -7.12 -1.82
C CYS A 76 4.96 -7.67 -2.47
N LEU A 77 5.07 -8.28 -3.65
CA LEU A 77 3.92 -8.87 -4.33
C LEU A 77 3.30 -10.02 -3.54
N GLN A 78 4.11 -10.84 -2.89
CA GLN A 78 3.65 -11.92 -2.02
C GLN A 78 2.85 -11.37 -0.82
N LEU A 79 3.37 -10.36 -0.12
CA LEU A 79 2.67 -9.72 1.00
C LEU A 79 1.33 -9.10 0.58
N ILE A 80 1.27 -8.49 -0.61
CA ILE A 80 0.01 -7.97 -1.15
C ILE A 80 -0.99 -9.11 -1.40
N ALA A 81 -0.53 -10.24 -1.96
CA ALA A 81 -1.38 -11.41 -2.20
C ALA A 81 -1.89 -12.02 -0.88
N GLU A 82 -1.03 -12.15 0.13
CA GLU A 82 -1.40 -12.62 1.47
C GLU A 82 -2.42 -11.68 2.12
N LEU A 83 -2.21 -10.37 2.04
CA LEU A 83 -3.16 -9.38 2.55
C LEU A 83 -4.52 -9.48 1.85
N LYS A 84 -4.55 -9.66 0.53
CA LYS A 84 -5.79 -9.90 -0.22
C LYS A 84 -6.53 -11.14 0.27
N ALA A 85 -5.81 -12.24 0.48
CA ALA A 85 -6.37 -13.49 0.99
C ALA A 85 -6.95 -13.33 2.41
N LEU A 86 -6.24 -12.64 3.30
CA LEU A 86 -6.72 -12.33 4.64
C LEU A 86 -7.97 -11.45 4.64
N CYS A 87 -8.03 -10.45 3.78
CA CYS A 87 -9.21 -9.60 3.64
C CYS A 87 -10.43 -10.39 3.13
N ALA A 88 -10.23 -11.26 2.15
CA ALA A 88 -11.29 -12.13 1.64
C ALA A 88 -11.79 -13.08 2.73
N ARG A 89 -10.87 -13.73 3.46
CA ARG A 89 -11.22 -14.61 4.59
C ARG A 89 -11.99 -13.87 5.68
N LYS A 90 -11.59 -12.65 6.03
CA LYS A 90 -12.32 -11.81 7.00
C LYS A 90 -13.76 -11.59 6.57
N GLN A 91 -13.98 -11.26 5.29
CA GLN A 91 -15.34 -11.05 4.75
C GLN A 91 -16.19 -12.31 4.83
N THR A 92 -15.63 -13.46 4.46
CA THR A 92 -16.33 -14.76 4.54
C THR A 92 -16.72 -15.09 5.98
N VAL A 93 -15.77 -15.01 6.92
CA VAL A 93 -16.02 -15.29 8.34
C VAL A 93 -17.07 -14.32 8.92
N PHE A 94 -17.01 -13.06 8.56
CA PHE A 94 -17.99 -12.07 8.99
C PHE A 94 -19.40 -12.43 8.46
N HIS A 95 -19.51 -12.75 7.18
CA HIS A 95 -20.78 -13.15 6.58
C HIS A 95 -21.38 -14.39 7.25
N GLU A 96 -20.57 -15.43 7.44
CA GLU A 96 -21.00 -16.66 8.13
C GLU A 96 -21.50 -16.38 9.56
N ARG A 97 -20.81 -15.50 10.30
CA ARG A 97 -21.22 -15.12 11.66
C ARG A 97 -22.53 -14.33 11.67
N MET A 98 -22.68 -13.39 10.73
CA MET A 98 -23.91 -12.62 10.59
C MET A 98 -25.10 -13.51 10.22
N THR A 99 -24.92 -14.48 9.33
CA THR A 99 -25.94 -15.46 8.98
C THR A 99 -26.38 -16.25 10.22
N LYS A 100 -25.43 -16.74 11.01
CA LYS A 100 -25.73 -17.44 12.27
C LYS A 100 -26.45 -16.56 13.30
N CYS A 101 -26.10 -15.28 13.38
CA CYS A 101 -26.84 -14.34 14.23
C CYS A 101 -28.30 -14.17 13.78
N GLN A 102 -28.53 -14.13 12.46
CA GLN A 102 -29.90 -14.04 11.90
C GLN A 102 -30.72 -15.30 12.09
N GLU A 103 -30.09 -16.47 12.21
CA GLU A 103 -30.78 -17.73 12.55
C GLU A 103 -31.26 -17.77 14.02
N ILE A 104 -30.57 -17.05 14.91
CA ILE A 104 -30.83 -17.03 16.36
C ILE A 104 -31.69 -15.81 16.73
N LEU A 105 -31.39 -14.65 16.14
CA LEU A 105 -32.02 -13.36 16.47
C LEU A 105 -33.03 -12.97 15.39
N THR A 106 -34.08 -12.27 15.80
CA THR A 106 -34.99 -11.64 14.83
C THR A 106 -34.28 -10.50 14.09
N THR A 107 -34.75 -10.15 12.91
CA THR A 107 -34.19 -9.02 12.11
C THR A 107 -34.18 -7.73 12.92
N GLU A 108 -35.18 -7.48 13.74
CA GLU A 108 -35.24 -6.30 14.62
C GLU A 108 -34.16 -6.33 15.70
N GLN A 109 -33.92 -7.49 16.30
CA GLN A 109 -32.85 -7.65 17.29
C GLN A 109 -31.45 -7.46 16.68
N VAL A 110 -31.22 -7.97 15.47
CA VAL A 110 -29.97 -7.75 14.72
C VAL A 110 -29.79 -6.26 14.42
N ALA A 111 -30.83 -5.57 13.95
CA ALA A 111 -30.77 -4.14 13.68
C ALA A 111 -30.45 -3.32 14.95
N LYS A 112 -31.10 -3.61 16.06
CA LYS A 112 -30.84 -2.97 17.36
C LYS A 112 -29.40 -3.21 17.82
N LEU A 113 -28.88 -4.42 17.66
CA LEU A 113 -27.48 -4.76 17.99
C LEU A 113 -26.50 -3.94 17.15
N LEU A 114 -26.72 -3.84 15.85
CA LEU A 114 -25.84 -3.09 14.95
C LEU A 114 -25.83 -1.59 15.28
N ILE A 115 -26.99 -1.00 15.57
CA ILE A 115 -27.10 0.39 15.99
C ILE A 115 -26.37 0.59 17.31
N TRP A 116 -26.57 -0.32 18.28
CA TRP A 116 -25.89 -0.23 19.57
C TRP A 116 -24.37 -0.30 19.42
N ILE A 117 -23.85 -1.18 18.55
CA ILE A 117 -22.42 -1.29 18.25
C ILE A 117 -21.88 0.01 17.65
N ASP A 118 -22.62 0.65 16.74
CA ASP A 118 -22.18 1.90 16.10
C ASP A 118 -22.15 3.07 17.11
N ASP A 119 -23.15 3.14 17.99
CA ASP A 119 -23.25 4.18 19.02
C ASP A 119 -22.23 4.02 20.16
N HIS A 120 -21.78 2.78 20.41
CA HIS A 120 -20.94 2.45 21.58
C HIS A 120 -19.51 2.04 21.21
N GLY A 121 -18.97 2.54 20.10
CA GLY A 121 -17.61 2.20 19.64
C GLY A 121 -16.52 2.38 20.70
N ALA A 122 -16.62 3.40 21.54
CA ALA A 122 -15.67 3.66 22.62
C ALA A 122 -15.71 2.60 23.75
N VAL A 123 -16.86 1.97 23.96
CA VAL A 123 -17.01 0.87 24.93
C VAL A 123 -16.42 -0.40 24.34
N LEU A 124 -16.66 -0.64 23.05
CA LEU A 124 -16.13 -1.80 22.34
C LEU A 124 -14.60 -1.77 22.27
N GLU A 125 -13.99 -0.60 22.12
CA GLU A 125 -12.53 -0.47 22.15
C GLU A 125 -11.93 -0.87 23.51
N LYS A 126 -12.64 -0.64 24.61
CA LYS A 126 -12.23 -1.12 25.95
C LYS A 126 -12.35 -2.62 26.11
N VAL A 127 -13.36 -3.22 25.49
CA VAL A 127 -13.62 -4.67 25.58
C VAL A 127 -12.73 -5.45 24.61
N CYS A 128 -12.50 -4.91 23.43
CA CYS A 128 -11.69 -5.50 22.36
C CYS A 128 -10.68 -4.48 21.83
N PRO A 129 -9.57 -4.22 22.56
CA PRO A 129 -8.58 -3.23 22.16
C PRO A 129 -8.00 -3.54 20.77
N GLY A 130 -7.90 -2.53 19.92
CA GLY A 130 -7.38 -2.65 18.55
C GLY A 130 -8.40 -3.21 17.54
N TRP A 131 -9.65 -3.43 17.93
CA TRP A 131 -10.74 -3.82 17.03
C TRP A 131 -11.64 -2.63 16.65
N GLY A 132 -11.49 -1.50 17.35
CA GLY A 132 -12.13 -0.26 16.98
C GLY A 132 -11.69 0.14 15.58
N SER A 133 -12.65 0.40 14.70
CA SER A 133 -12.36 1.11 13.47
C SER A 133 -11.78 2.45 13.88
N GLU A 134 -10.48 2.66 13.73
CA GLU A 134 -9.99 4.02 13.54
C GLU A 134 -10.82 4.56 12.38
N ARG A 135 -11.86 5.32 12.69
CA ARG A 135 -12.48 6.18 11.68
C ARG A 135 -11.31 6.98 11.15
N ILE A 136 -10.87 6.61 9.97
CA ILE A 136 -10.00 7.47 9.19
C ILE A 136 -10.72 8.80 9.24
N GLN A 137 -10.17 9.73 10.02
CA GLN A 137 -10.64 11.11 10.07
C GLN A 137 -10.30 11.72 8.72
N SER A 138 -11.01 11.25 7.71
CA SER A 138 -11.02 11.84 6.40
C SER A 138 -11.80 13.14 6.50
N GLY A 139 -11.04 14.23 6.70
CA GLY A 139 -11.50 15.52 6.23
C GLY A 139 -12.47 16.27 7.12
N LYS A 140 -12.02 16.68 8.31
CA LYS A 140 -12.57 17.89 8.92
C LYS A 140 -11.43 18.88 9.21
N GLN A 141 -10.71 19.20 8.15
CA GLN A 141 -9.83 20.34 8.13
C GLN A 141 -10.43 21.38 7.17
N GLY A 142 -10.90 22.48 7.76
CA GLY A 142 -11.19 23.66 6.96
C GLY A 142 -12.65 24.08 6.93
N ARG A 143 -13.12 24.68 8.02
CA ARG A 143 -14.00 25.86 8.01
C ARG A 143 -14.10 26.41 9.41
N GLY A 144 -13.02 27.03 9.86
CA GLY A 144 -13.02 27.96 10.99
C GLY A 144 -13.03 29.36 10.42
N GLY A 145 -14.15 30.00 10.56
CA GLY A 145 -14.50 31.28 10.05
C GLY A 145 -13.58 32.42 10.55
N SER A 146 -13.26 33.25 9.61
CA SER A 146 -13.01 34.66 9.82
C SER A 146 -14.22 35.27 10.56
N SER A 147 -13.98 35.78 11.71
CA SER A 147 -14.83 36.80 12.34
C SER A 147 -13.93 37.93 12.75
N SER A 148 -13.95 38.95 11.93
CA SER A 148 -13.75 40.33 12.30
C SER A 148 -14.64 40.64 13.48
N ASP A 149 -14.12 41.40 14.44
CA ASP A 149 -14.70 42.61 14.97
C ASP A 149 -14.01 42.95 16.29
N GLY A 150 -13.65 44.18 16.41
CA GLY A 150 -13.18 44.72 17.72
C GLY A 150 -12.33 45.96 17.56
N GLU A 151 -12.83 46.90 16.75
CA GLU A 151 -12.51 48.31 16.90
C GLU A 151 -12.71 48.75 18.35
N LYS A 152 -11.65 49.20 19.00
CA LYS A 152 -11.79 50.05 20.18
C LYS A 152 -10.71 51.14 20.18
N LYS A 153 -11.15 52.26 19.66
CA LYS A 153 -10.64 53.61 19.81
C LYS A 153 -10.68 53.96 21.29
N THR A 154 -9.59 54.35 21.88
CA THR A 154 -9.57 55.27 23.01
C THR A 154 -8.45 56.26 22.85
N ASP A 155 -8.91 57.40 22.65
CA ASP A 155 -8.33 58.72 22.76
C ASP A 155 -7.75 59.02 24.16
N GLY A 156 -6.84 59.97 24.21
CA GLY A 156 -6.37 60.63 25.44
C GLY A 156 -4.84 60.56 25.53
N GLY A 157 -4.05 61.55 25.29
CA GLY A 157 -4.18 62.92 25.75
C GLY A 157 -3.07 63.22 26.75
N GLY A 158 -2.28 64.23 26.49
CA GLY A 158 -1.43 64.88 27.53
C GLY A 158 0.07 64.56 27.34
N ALA A 159 0.89 65.45 26.84
CA ALA A 159 1.39 66.74 27.32
C ALA A 159 2.65 66.57 28.20
N ASP A 160 3.61 67.35 27.84
CA ASP A 160 4.70 67.97 28.61
C ASP A 160 5.97 67.17 28.96
N SER A 161 6.96 67.62 28.41
CA SER A 161 8.18 68.38 28.77
C SER A 161 9.33 68.05 27.88
#